data_8672f7975a85a995350f0716dcdec377
#
_entry.id   8672f7975a85a995350f0716dcdec377
#
_cell.length_a   1.000
_cell.length_b   1.000
_cell.length_c   1.000
_cell.angle_alpha   90.00
_cell.angle_beta   90.00
_cell.angle_gamma   90.00
#
_symmetry.space_group_name_H-M   'P 1'
#
loop_
_entity.id
_entity.type
_entity.pdbx_description
1 polymer ?
#
loop_
_entity_poly.entity_id
_entity_poly.type
_entity_poly.pdbx_seq_one_letter_code
_entity_poly.pdbx_strand_id
1 'polypeptide(L)'
;MTRTAAGSSRSALAAGYLAIAAAGNRRLEVDFDRLNGRDRTDLAAAQADLRDAAATERLFDQRLARIAFPAGTETIARLLVISNQARSELTATAAGLASLTQLQAFERQLTAANAPVEDAVIVLRGQLGLPPPDTS
;
A
#
# COMPACT_ATOMS: atom_id res chain seq x y z
N MET A 1 -16.04 -22.32 21.91
CA MET A 1 -15.91 -21.74 21.50
C MET A 1 -15.99 -21.01 21.03
N THR A 2 -16.21 -20.54 20.95
CA THR A 2 -16.38 -19.88 20.38
C THR A 2 -15.76 -19.20 19.94
N ARG A 3 -15.22 -19.21 19.74
CA ARG A 3 -14.59 -18.54 19.23
C ARG A 3 -14.55 -18.22 18.26
N THR A 4 -14.90 -18.50 17.96
CA THR A 4 -14.87 -18.31 17.01
C THR A 4 -15.35 -17.80 16.20
N ALA A 5 -16.30 -17.81 16.46
CA ALA A 5 -16.97 -17.30 15.37
C ALA A 5 -16.52 -16.00 15.00
N ALA A 6 -16.56 -15.22 15.85
CA ALA A 6 -16.13 -13.95 15.55
C ALA A 6 -14.69 -13.96 15.35
N GLY A 7 -14.13 -14.99 15.76
CA GLY A 7 -12.74 -14.97 15.76
C GLY A 7 -12.19 -15.73 14.63
N SER A 8 -11.76 -15.11 13.66
CA SER A 8 -10.81 -15.74 12.76
C SER A 8 -9.55 -15.99 13.57
N SER A 9 -8.94 -17.13 13.35
CA SER A 9 -7.66 -17.42 13.96
C SER A 9 -6.63 -16.41 13.47
N ARG A 10 -5.57 -16.23 14.23
CA ARG A 10 -4.47 -15.37 13.82
C ARG A 10 -3.89 -15.81 12.48
N SER A 11 -3.80 -17.12 12.23
CA SER A 11 -3.37 -17.68 10.96
C SER A 11 -4.28 -17.26 9.81
N ALA A 12 -5.59 -17.29 10.01
CA ALA A 12 -6.54 -16.91 8.99
C ALA A 12 -6.45 -15.42 8.69
N LEU A 13 -6.28 -14.60 9.72
CA LEU A 13 -6.12 -13.15 9.54
C LEU A 13 -4.82 -12.85 8.79
N ALA A 14 -3.74 -13.55 9.14
CA ALA A 14 -2.46 -13.40 8.46
C ALA A 14 -2.58 -13.78 6.98
N ALA A 15 -3.26 -14.88 6.69
CA ALA A 15 -3.47 -15.31 5.31
C ALA A 15 -4.30 -14.29 4.52
N GLY A 16 -5.34 -13.74 5.14
CA GLY A 16 -6.16 -12.70 4.52
C GLY A 16 -5.35 -11.45 4.21
N TYR A 17 -4.56 -11.01 5.15
CA TYR A 17 -3.67 -9.86 4.95
C TYR A 17 -2.67 -10.13 3.82
N LEU A 18 -2.01 -11.29 3.84
CA LEU A 18 -1.02 -11.62 2.82
C LEU A 18 -1.59 -11.64 1.42
N ALA A 19 -2.82 -12.15 1.26
CA ALA A 19 -3.46 -12.19 -0.05
C ALA A 19 -3.65 -10.77 -0.60
N ILE A 20 -4.10 -9.85 0.26
CA ILE A 20 -4.32 -8.45 -0.12
C ILE A 20 -2.98 -7.78 -0.44
N ALA A 21 -1.99 -7.97 0.42
CA ALA A 21 -0.68 -7.34 0.27
C ALA A 21 0.05 -7.85 -0.98
N ALA A 22 0.01 -9.15 -1.23
CA ALA A 22 0.68 -9.73 -2.38
C ALA A 22 0.09 -9.21 -3.70
N ALA A 23 -1.23 -9.12 -3.78
CA ALA A 23 -1.89 -8.62 -4.97
C ALA A 23 -1.54 -7.15 -5.22
N GLY A 24 -1.59 -6.33 -4.17
CA GLY A 24 -1.27 -4.91 -4.27
C GLY A 24 0.20 -4.67 -4.61
N ASN A 25 1.09 -5.34 -3.90
CA ASN A 25 2.53 -5.17 -4.10
C ASN A 25 2.97 -5.56 -5.51
N ARG A 26 2.40 -6.65 -6.04
CA ARG A 26 2.73 -7.09 -7.40
C ARG A 26 2.35 -6.04 -8.42
N ARG A 27 1.18 -5.45 -8.28
CA ARG A 27 0.70 -4.45 -9.21
C ARG A 27 1.48 -3.14 -9.10
N LEU A 28 1.78 -2.73 -7.87
CA LEU A 28 2.60 -1.53 -7.63
C LEU A 28 4.00 -1.71 -8.20
N GLU A 29 4.60 -2.88 -8.04
CA GLU A 29 5.91 -3.17 -8.59
C GLU A 29 5.93 -3.00 -10.10
N VAL A 30 4.92 -3.52 -10.79
CA VAL A 30 4.83 -3.37 -12.25
C VAL A 30 4.72 -1.89 -12.63
N ASP A 31 3.85 -1.15 -11.94
CA ASP A 31 3.65 0.27 -12.25
C ASP A 31 4.91 1.09 -12.02
N PHE A 32 5.59 0.89 -10.90
CA PHE A 32 6.79 1.67 -10.60
C PHE A 32 8.00 1.23 -11.43
N ASP A 33 8.08 -0.03 -11.82
CA ASP A 33 9.11 -0.47 -12.77
C ASP A 33 8.94 0.21 -14.12
N ARG A 34 7.71 0.33 -14.60
CA ARG A 34 7.42 1.04 -15.85
C ARG A 34 7.73 2.53 -15.72
N LEU A 35 7.29 3.12 -14.61
CA LEU A 35 7.49 4.55 -14.34
C LEU A 35 8.98 4.91 -14.33
N ASN A 36 9.79 4.08 -13.70
CA ASN A 36 11.22 4.33 -13.56
C ASN A 36 12.05 3.84 -14.75
N GLY A 37 11.43 3.07 -15.64
CA GLY A 37 12.10 2.51 -16.82
C GLY A 37 11.51 3.02 -18.12
N ARG A 38 10.68 2.19 -18.74
CA ARG A 38 10.12 2.45 -20.06
C ARG A 38 9.41 3.79 -20.19
N ASP A 39 8.66 4.17 -19.15
CA ASP A 39 7.78 5.32 -19.20
C ASP A 39 8.39 6.58 -18.62
N ARG A 40 9.66 6.53 -18.24
CA ARG A 40 10.33 7.63 -17.53
C ARG A 40 10.36 8.94 -18.31
N THR A 41 10.40 8.85 -19.62
CA THR A 41 10.47 10.02 -20.51
C THR A 41 9.15 10.28 -21.26
N ASP A 42 8.08 9.58 -20.88
CA ASP A 42 6.77 9.72 -21.51
C ASP A 42 5.76 10.15 -20.44
N LEU A 43 5.41 11.42 -20.44
CA LEU A 43 4.53 11.97 -19.39
C LEU A 43 3.18 11.26 -19.35
N ALA A 44 2.55 11.03 -20.49
CA ALA A 44 1.24 10.40 -20.54
C ALA A 44 1.29 8.98 -19.97
N ALA A 45 2.32 8.21 -20.31
CA ALA A 45 2.50 6.87 -19.80
C ALA A 45 2.81 6.89 -18.30
N ALA A 46 3.66 7.81 -17.86
CA ALA A 46 3.97 7.98 -16.44
C ALA A 46 2.72 8.32 -15.63
N GLN A 47 1.88 9.21 -16.15
CA GLN A 47 0.62 9.55 -15.50
C GLN A 47 -0.32 8.36 -15.39
N ALA A 48 -0.38 7.52 -16.42
CA ALA A 48 -1.21 6.31 -16.41
C ALA A 48 -0.71 5.32 -15.36
N ASP A 49 0.62 5.14 -15.26
CA ASP A 49 1.21 4.26 -14.24
C ASP A 49 0.88 4.76 -12.84
N LEU A 50 0.97 6.05 -12.61
CA LEU A 50 0.66 6.64 -11.30
C LEU A 50 -0.82 6.55 -10.96
N ARG A 51 -1.71 6.73 -11.94
CA ARG A 51 -3.14 6.55 -11.71
C ARG A 51 -3.46 5.12 -11.32
N ASP A 52 -2.83 4.16 -11.97
CA ASP A 52 -3.03 2.75 -11.63
C ASP A 52 -2.49 2.45 -10.24
N ALA A 53 -1.31 2.99 -9.90
CA ALA A 53 -0.73 2.80 -8.58
C ALA A 53 -1.64 3.38 -7.49
N ALA A 54 -2.17 4.59 -7.69
CA ALA A 54 -3.08 5.20 -6.72
C ALA A 54 -4.36 4.37 -6.55
N ALA A 55 -4.89 3.83 -7.64
CA ALA A 55 -6.08 2.96 -7.57
C ALA A 55 -5.78 1.68 -6.80
N THR A 56 -4.61 1.10 -7.03
CA THR A 56 -4.17 -0.11 -6.33
C THR A 56 -4.03 0.15 -4.82
N GLU A 57 -3.45 1.28 -4.45
CA GLU A 57 -3.29 1.66 -3.05
C GLU A 57 -4.65 1.85 -2.36
N ARG A 58 -5.60 2.48 -3.05
CA ARG A 58 -6.95 2.65 -2.50
C ARG A 58 -7.69 1.32 -2.37
N LEU A 59 -7.52 0.43 -3.33
CA LEU A 59 -8.14 -0.89 -3.26
C LEU A 59 -7.59 -1.71 -2.10
N PHE A 60 -6.29 -1.62 -1.85
CA PHE A 60 -5.67 -2.25 -0.68
C PHE A 60 -6.35 -1.76 0.60
N ASP A 61 -6.53 -0.45 0.76
CA ASP A 61 -7.16 0.13 1.94
C ASP A 61 -8.59 -0.39 2.11
N GLN A 62 -9.36 -0.44 1.04
CA GLN A 62 -10.74 -0.91 1.09
C GLN A 62 -10.80 -2.37 1.52
N ARG A 63 -9.91 -3.19 1.01
CA ARG A 63 -9.86 -4.61 1.34
C ARG A 63 -9.39 -4.84 2.77
N LEU A 64 -8.36 -4.10 3.19
CA LEU A 64 -7.85 -4.22 4.56
C LEU A 64 -8.92 -3.83 5.57
N ALA A 65 -9.68 -2.79 5.29
CA ALA A 65 -10.74 -2.32 6.17
C ALA A 65 -11.86 -3.35 6.38
N ARG A 66 -11.96 -4.34 5.50
CA ARG A 66 -12.96 -5.40 5.61
C ARG A 66 -12.54 -6.57 6.48
N ILE A 67 -11.28 -6.64 6.85
CA ILE A 67 -10.80 -7.70 7.74
C ILE A 67 -11.14 -7.32 9.17
N ALA A 68 -11.81 -8.22 9.89
CA ALA A 68 -12.19 -7.99 11.28
C ALA A 68 -11.06 -8.41 12.20
N PHE A 69 -10.16 -7.50 12.49
CA PHE A 69 -9.05 -7.74 13.40
C PHE A 69 -9.48 -7.59 14.86
N PRO A 70 -8.80 -8.28 15.80
CA PRO A 70 -8.97 -7.98 17.23
C PRO A 70 -8.60 -6.52 17.53
N ALA A 71 -9.12 -5.96 18.61
CA ALA A 71 -9.03 -4.54 18.90
C ALA A 71 -7.62 -3.95 18.79
N GLY A 72 -6.63 -4.60 19.38
CA GLY A 72 -5.25 -4.10 19.34
C GLY A 72 -4.65 -4.11 17.94
N THR A 73 -4.93 -5.16 17.19
CA THR A 73 -4.46 -5.28 15.80
C THR A 73 -5.23 -4.33 14.89
N GLU A 74 -6.51 -4.12 15.17
CA GLU A 74 -7.31 -3.19 14.39
C GLU A 74 -6.77 -1.77 14.46
N THR A 75 -6.26 -1.34 15.61
CA THR A 75 -5.66 -0.01 15.76
C THR A 75 -4.50 0.18 14.76
N ILE A 76 -3.65 -0.84 14.65
CA ILE A 76 -2.52 -0.78 13.72
C ILE A 76 -2.99 -0.88 12.27
N ALA A 77 -3.97 -1.74 12.00
CA ALA A 77 -4.52 -1.86 10.64
C ALA A 77 -5.12 -0.53 10.19
N ARG A 78 -5.81 0.17 11.10
CA ARG A 78 -6.38 1.48 10.81
C ARG A 78 -5.30 2.52 10.55
N LEU A 79 -4.22 2.48 11.31
CA LEU A 79 -3.08 3.36 11.09
C LEU A 79 -2.46 3.11 9.72
N LEU A 80 -2.35 1.84 9.31
CA LEU A 80 -1.86 1.50 7.98
C LEU A 80 -2.78 2.07 6.90
N VAL A 81 -4.09 1.94 7.07
CA VAL A 81 -5.04 2.52 6.11
C VAL A 81 -4.86 4.03 6.00
N ILE A 82 -4.76 4.73 7.14
CA ILE A 82 -4.56 6.18 7.14
C ILE A 82 -3.27 6.58 6.43
N SER A 83 -2.18 5.90 6.75
CA SER A 83 -0.87 6.18 6.14
C SER A 83 -0.87 5.90 4.65
N ASN A 84 -1.49 4.79 4.26
CA ASN A 84 -1.56 4.41 2.84
C ASN A 84 -2.51 5.32 2.07
N GLN A 85 -3.58 5.80 2.70
CA GLN A 85 -4.49 6.76 2.10
C GLN A 85 -3.75 8.07 1.81
N ALA A 86 -2.94 8.55 2.73
CA ALA A 86 -2.13 9.74 2.51
C ALA A 86 -1.16 9.52 1.34
N ARG A 87 -0.54 8.34 1.26
CA ARG A 87 0.34 8.00 0.15
C ARG A 87 -0.42 7.96 -1.18
N SER A 88 -1.61 7.37 -1.20
CA SER A 88 -2.40 7.28 -2.43
C SER A 88 -2.84 8.65 -2.94
N GLU A 89 -3.10 9.58 -2.03
CA GLU A 89 -3.44 10.95 -2.41
C GLU A 89 -2.25 11.66 -3.06
N LEU A 90 -1.05 11.45 -2.54
CA LEU A 90 0.16 12.00 -3.15
C LEU A 90 0.43 11.35 -4.52
N THR A 91 0.22 10.04 -4.63
CA THR A 91 0.37 9.34 -5.91
C THR A 91 -0.61 9.90 -6.93
N ALA A 92 -1.86 10.14 -6.54
CA ALA A 92 -2.87 10.73 -7.42
C ALA A 92 -2.50 12.17 -7.82
N THR A 93 -1.94 12.93 -6.88
CA THR A 93 -1.45 14.28 -7.17
C THR A 93 -0.32 14.23 -8.22
N ALA A 94 0.61 13.30 -8.04
CA ALA A 94 1.70 13.11 -8.99
C ALA A 94 1.16 12.78 -10.39
N ALA A 95 0.12 11.98 -10.48
CA ALA A 95 -0.49 11.61 -11.75
C ALA A 95 -1.09 12.81 -12.51
N GLY A 96 -1.36 13.90 -11.81
CA GLY A 96 -1.94 15.11 -12.40
C GLY A 96 -0.92 16.20 -12.73
N LEU A 97 0.37 15.97 -12.47
CA LEU A 97 1.39 17.00 -12.74
C LEU A 97 1.57 17.22 -14.24
N ALA A 98 1.88 18.45 -14.60
CA ALA A 98 1.83 18.89 -15.99
C ALA A 98 3.09 18.59 -16.79
N SER A 99 4.19 18.19 -16.14
CA SER A 99 5.45 17.95 -16.83
C SER A 99 6.29 16.90 -16.11
N LEU A 100 7.23 16.32 -16.86
CA LEU A 100 8.20 15.39 -16.29
C LEU A 100 9.09 16.07 -15.25
N THR A 101 9.42 17.34 -15.47
CA THR A 101 10.21 18.11 -14.51
C THR A 101 9.49 18.24 -13.16
N GLN A 102 8.20 18.56 -13.21
CA GLN A 102 7.39 18.63 -11.99
C GLN A 102 7.30 17.27 -11.30
N LEU A 103 7.16 16.21 -12.09
CA LEU A 103 7.09 14.85 -11.56
C LEU A 103 8.38 14.47 -10.85
N GLN A 104 9.53 14.78 -11.45
CA GLN A 104 10.83 14.53 -10.82
C GLN A 104 10.99 15.31 -9.51
N ALA A 105 10.53 16.57 -9.49
CA ALA A 105 10.59 17.38 -8.28
C ALA A 105 9.69 16.82 -7.17
N PHE A 106 8.62 16.10 -7.53
CA PHE A 106 7.68 15.53 -6.58
C PHE A 106 8.12 14.18 -6.00
N GLU A 107 9.14 13.56 -6.59
CA GLU A 107 9.61 12.22 -6.23
C GLU A 107 9.97 12.09 -4.75
N ARG A 108 10.55 13.13 -4.17
CA ARG A 108 10.92 13.15 -2.77
C ARG A 108 9.73 12.97 -1.85
N GLN A 109 8.62 13.62 -2.19
CA GLN A 109 7.39 13.53 -1.41
C GLN A 109 6.78 12.14 -1.51
N LEU A 110 6.81 11.55 -2.71
CA LEU A 110 6.33 10.19 -2.91
C LEU A 110 7.15 9.19 -2.10
N THR A 111 8.48 9.32 -2.15
CA THR A 111 9.37 8.44 -1.41
C THR A 111 9.16 8.59 0.10
N ALA A 112 9.04 9.82 0.58
CA ALA A 112 8.85 10.08 2.01
C ALA A 112 7.53 9.48 2.53
N ALA A 113 6.51 9.40 1.70
CA ALA A 113 5.23 8.84 2.09
C ALA A 113 5.27 7.32 2.33
N ASN A 114 6.32 6.66 1.87
CA ASN A 114 6.46 5.21 2.11
C ASN A 114 6.82 4.89 3.56
N ALA A 115 7.55 5.76 4.24
CA ALA A 115 8.06 5.45 5.58
C ALA A 115 6.95 5.13 6.59
N PRO A 116 5.90 5.96 6.77
CA PRO A 116 4.84 5.63 7.72
C PRO A 116 4.05 4.38 7.32
N VAL A 117 3.92 4.11 6.02
CA VAL A 117 3.26 2.89 5.54
C VAL A 117 4.11 1.68 5.93
N GLU A 118 5.41 1.73 5.66
CA GLU A 118 6.31 0.62 5.99
C GLU A 118 6.37 0.36 7.49
N ASP A 119 6.40 1.41 8.30
CA ASP A 119 6.40 1.27 9.76
C ASP A 119 5.14 0.56 10.25
N ALA A 120 3.98 0.94 9.73
CA ALA A 120 2.72 0.32 10.10
C ALA A 120 2.66 -1.15 9.63
N VAL A 121 3.18 -1.42 8.44
CA VAL A 121 3.25 -2.79 7.91
C VAL A 121 4.09 -3.69 8.82
N ILE A 122 5.25 -3.21 9.27
CA ILE A 122 6.12 -3.97 10.17
C ILE A 122 5.39 -4.35 11.44
N VAL A 123 4.70 -3.38 12.06
CA VAL A 123 3.97 -3.63 13.31
C VAL A 123 2.81 -4.59 13.08
N LEU A 124 2.04 -4.38 12.03
CA LEU A 124 0.89 -5.25 11.71
C LEU A 124 1.35 -6.69 11.46
N ARG A 125 2.39 -6.86 10.66
CA ARG A 125 2.92 -8.19 10.38
C ARG A 125 3.38 -8.88 11.68
N GLY A 126 4.04 -8.15 12.57
CA GLY A 126 4.44 -8.68 13.86
C GLY A 126 3.27 -9.17 14.68
N GLN A 127 2.18 -8.42 14.73
CA GLN A 127 0.98 -8.81 15.46
C GLN A 127 0.26 -10.01 14.83
N LEU A 128 0.42 -10.19 13.52
CA LEU A 128 -0.15 -11.35 12.81
C LEU A 128 0.77 -12.56 12.83
N GLY A 129 1.93 -12.47 13.48
CA GLY A 129 2.89 -13.56 13.54
C GLY A 129 3.65 -13.77 12.24
N LEU A 130 3.71 -12.76 11.42
CA LEU A 130 4.43 -12.82 10.13
C LEU A 130 5.83 -12.22 10.29
N PRO A 131 6.80 -12.70 9.52
CA PRO A 131 8.12 -12.08 9.51
C PRO A 131 8.05 -10.67 8.94
N PRO A 132 9.05 -9.82 9.21
CA PRO A 132 9.10 -8.50 8.59
C PRO A 132 9.05 -8.60 7.07
N PRO A 133 8.55 -7.56 6.39
CA PRO A 133 8.49 -7.59 4.93
C PRO A 133 9.89 -7.64 4.34
N ASP A 134 10.00 -8.28 3.18
CA ASP A 134 11.24 -8.28 2.42
C ASP A 134 11.46 -6.88 1.86
N THR A 135 12.60 -6.30 2.16
CA THR A 135 12.94 -4.95 1.74
C THR A 135 14.03 -4.92 0.67
N SER A 136 14.47 -6.07 0.21
CA SER A 136 15.52 -6.14 -0.80
C SER A 136 15.04 -5.79 -2.19
#